data_0e3b184e3f47cb700344cdf65059ab04
#
_entry.id   0e3b184e3f47cb700344cdf65059ab04
#
_cell.length_a   1.000
_cell.length_b   1.000
_cell.length_c   1.000
_cell.angle_alpha   90.00
_cell.angle_beta   90.00
_cell.angle_gamma   90.00
#
_symmetry.space_group_name_H-M   'P 1'
#
loop_
_entity.id
_entity.type
_entity.pdbx_description
1 polymer ?
#
loop_
_entity_poly.entity_id
_entity_poly.type
_entity_poly.pdbx_seq_one_letter_code
_entity_poly.pdbx_strand_id
1 'polypeptide(L)'
;CKIDQAPMPKETSLGNETCLRVCIFMNVVNVHVNRAPISGIIDDIIYIAGKFFVASLDKASEHNERNILVMQNNKNEKIVSVQIAGLVARRILSFVEKSTSMKAGERFGLIRFGSRVDVYMPLHYSTQLKEGDKVTAGESIIASSSS
;
A
#
# COMPACT_ATOMS: atom_id res chain seq x y z
N CYS A 1 -8.44 6.57 7.58
CA CYS A 1 -7.03 6.33 7.23
C CYS A 1 -6.10 6.98 8.26
N LYS A 2 -4.86 6.58 8.27
CA LYS A 2 -3.82 7.13 9.11
C LYS A 2 -2.71 7.65 8.21
N ILE A 3 -2.17 8.81 8.53
CA ILE A 3 -1.07 9.42 7.76
C ILE A 3 0.07 9.69 8.73
N ASP A 4 1.25 9.15 8.43
CA ASP A 4 2.43 9.36 9.25
C ASP A 4 3.70 9.33 8.39
N GLN A 5 4.85 9.27 9.03
CA GLN A 5 6.14 9.15 8.38
C GLN A 5 6.81 7.88 8.88
N ALA A 6 7.40 7.14 7.97
CA ALA A 6 8.09 5.90 8.27
C ALA A 6 9.13 5.61 7.18
N PRO A 7 10.17 4.82 7.48
CA PRO A 7 11.07 4.35 6.43
C PRO A 7 10.35 3.34 5.53
N MET A 8 10.88 3.14 4.32
CA MET A 8 10.41 2.07 3.45
C MET A 8 10.51 0.71 4.16
N PRO A 9 9.60 -0.24 3.86
CA PRO A 9 9.74 -1.58 4.42
C PRO A 9 11.14 -2.14 4.16
N LYS A 10 11.74 -2.71 5.19
CA LYS A 10 13.13 -3.21 5.12
C LYS A 10 13.31 -4.28 4.03
N GLU A 11 12.27 -5.05 3.75
CA GLU A 11 12.28 -6.11 2.75
C GLU A 11 12.49 -5.58 1.33
N THR A 12 12.20 -4.30 1.09
CA THR A 12 12.39 -3.69 -0.23
C THR A 12 13.85 -3.34 -0.52
N SER A 13 14.69 -3.25 0.49
CA SER A 13 16.09 -2.81 0.40
C SER A 13 16.24 -1.40 -0.19
N LEU A 14 15.25 -0.55 -0.05
CA LEU A 14 15.25 0.82 -0.58
C LEU A 14 15.85 1.85 0.38
N GLY A 15 16.49 1.40 1.47
CA GLY A 15 17.14 2.29 2.43
C GLY A 15 16.25 2.69 3.59
N ASN A 16 16.77 3.56 4.45
CA ASN A 16 16.14 3.97 5.71
C ASN A 16 15.63 5.41 5.68
N GLU A 17 15.57 6.04 4.52
CA GLU A 17 15.04 7.40 4.42
C GLU A 17 13.57 7.43 4.83
N THR A 18 13.21 8.50 5.54
CA THR A 18 11.83 8.70 5.98
C THR A 18 10.94 9.02 4.79
N CYS A 19 9.81 8.33 4.71
CA CYS A 19 8.82 8.49 3.65
C CYS A 19 7.48 8.93 4.24
N LEU A 20 6.63 9.49 3.41
CA LEU A 20 5.22 9.67 3.75
C LEU A 20 4.53 8.31 3.65
N ARG A 21 3.80 7.93 4.69
CA ARG A 21 3.03 6.69 4.72
C ARG A 21 1.55 6.98 4.92
N VAL A 22 0.71 6.45 4.04
CA VAL A 22 -0.74 6.50 4.15
C VAL A 22 -1.24 5.09 4.41
N CYS A 23 -1.88 4.88 5.56
CA CYS A 23 -2.43 3.59 5.97
C CYS A 23 -3.94 3.62 5.80
N ILE A 24 -4.48 2.70 5.00
CA ILE A 24 -5.90 2.63 4.67
C ILE A 24 -6.47 1.35 5.25
N PHE A 25 -7.41 1.49 6.20
CA PHE A 25 -8.03 0.36 6.87
C PHE A 25 -9.31 -0.06 6.13
N MET A 26 -9.43 -1.35 5.88
CA MET A 26 -10.56 -1.97 5.19
C MET A 26 -11.55 -2.49 6.24
N ASN A 27 -12.44 -1.62 6.69
CA ASN A 27 -13.40 -1.95 7.74
C ASN A 27 -14.85 -2.12 7.24
N VAL A 28 -15.04 -2.26 5.94
CA VAL A 28 -16.33 -2.56 5.32
C VAL A 28 -16.36 -4.05 4.96
N VAL A 29 -17.53 -4.68 5.06
CA VAL A 29 -17.71 -6.14 4.91
C VAL A 29 -17.42 -6.65 3.50
N ASN A 30 -17.31 -5.79 2.51
CA ASN A 30 -17.12 -6.15 1.11
C ASN A 30 -15.65 -6.42 0.78
N VAL A 31 -15.43 -7.15 -0.31
CA VAL A 31 -14.09 -7.32 -0.88
C VAL A 31 -13.66 -5.98 -1.49
N HIS A 32 -12.45 -5.56 -1.18
CA HIS A 32 -11.90 -4.32 -1.70
C HIS A 32 -10.89 -4.59 -2.82
N VAL A 33 -11.08 -3.90 -3.94
CA VAL A 33 -10.14 -3.93 -5.05
C VAL A 33 -9.00 -2.97 -4.73
N ASN A 34 -7.77 -3.47 -4.80
CA ASN A 34 -6.58 -2.63 -4.64
C ASN A 34 -6.14 -2.11 -6.00
N ARG A 35 -5.89 -0.82 -6.07
CA ARG A 35 -5.54 -0.13 -7.31
C ARG A 35 -4.14 0.46 -7.23
N ALA A 36 -3.47 0.52 -8.37
CA ALA A 36 -2.12 1.08 -8.46
C ALA A 36 -2.14 2.54 -8.01
N PRO A 37 -1.26 2.93 -7.07
CA PRO A 37 -1.22 4.31 -6.56
C PRO A 37 -0.65 5.30 -7.54
N ILE A 38 0.12 4.85 -8.51
CA ILE A 38 0.75 5.69 -9.54
C ILE A 38 0.75 4.97 -10.89
N SER A 39 1.03 5.72 -11.94
CA SER A 39 1.40 5.15 -13.23
C SER A 39 2.89 4.82 -13.21
N GLY A 40 3.26 3.64 -13.66
CA GLY A 40 4.65 3.21 -13.67
C GLY A 40 4.80 1.73 -13.93
N ILE A 41 5.99 1.24 -13.64
CA ILE A 41 6.33 -0.17 -13.83
C ILE A 41 6.44 -0.84 -12.47
N ILE A 42 5.97 -2.07 -12.38
CA ILE A 42 6.15 -2.89 -11.20
C ILE A 42 7.62 -3.34 -11.18
N ASP A 43 8.38 -2.81 -10.22
CA ASP A 43 9.79 -3.06 -10.08
C ASP A 43 10.06 -4.34 -9.29
N ASP A 44 9.24 -4.63 -8.30
CA ASP A 44 9.35 -5.84 -7.50
C ASP A 44 8.03 -6.19 -6.81
N ILE A 45 7.87 -7.47 -6.50
CA ILE A 45 6.74 -7.99 -5.70
C ILE A 45 7.32 -8.93 -4.66
N ILE A 46 7.08 -8.63 -3.39
CA ILE A 46 7.63 -9.42 -2.28
C ILE A 46 6.49 -9.90 -1.41
N TYR A 47 6.26 -11.20 -1.41
CA TYR A 47 5.28 -11.83 -0.53
C TYR A 47 5.97 -12.31 0.75
N ILE A 48 5.37 -12.01 1.89
CA ILE A 48 5.91 -12.39 3.20
C ILE A 48 4.81 -13.10 3.98
N ALA A 49 5.02 -14.38 4.27
CA ALA A 49 4.16 -15.14 5.16
C ALA A 49 4.32 -14.61 6.58
N GLY A 50 3.25 -14.65 7.36
CA GLY A 50 3.31 -14.13 8.71
C GLY A 50 2.06 -14.45 9.51
N LYS A 51 1.84 -13.65 10.55
CA LYS A 51 0.74 -13.78 11.49
C LYS A 51 -0.50 -13.02 10.99
N PHE A 52 -1.56 -13.07 11.78
CA PHE A 52 -2.84 -12.43 11.46
C PHE A 52 -3.34 -11.63 12.67
N PHE A 53 -2.52 -10.69 13.14
CA PHE A 53 -2.94 -9.74 14.16
C PHE A 53 -4.00 -8.78 13.62
N VAL A 54 -4.72 -8.11 14.52
CA VAL A 54 -5.63 -7.04 14.11
C VAL A 54 -4.83 -6.00 13.31
N ALA A 55 -5.29 -5.69 12.10
CA ALA A 55 -4.52 -4.87 11.15
C ALA A 55 -4.26 -3.44 11.64
N SER A 56 -5.09 -2.92 12.54
CA SER A 56 -4.90 -1.59 13.11
C SER A 56 -3.74 -1.49 14.10
N LEU A 57 -3.18 -2.63 14.56
CA LEU A 57 -2.03 -2.61 15.46
C LEU A 57 -0.76 -2.29 14.68
N ASP A 58 0.15 -1.53 15.31
CA ASP A 58 1.43 -1.17 14.67
C ASP A 58 2.24 -2.40 14.29
N LYS A 59 2.22 -3.44 15.14
CA LYS A 59 2.95 -4.68 14.87
C LYS A 59 2.43 -5.46 13.66
N ALA A 60 1.23 -5.18 13.17
CA ALA A 60 0.69 -5.85 11.99
C ALA A 60 1.54 -5.56 10.74
N SER A 61 2.08 -4.36 10.60
CA SER A 61 2.92 -4.00 9.45
C SER A 61 4.23 -4.77 9.40
N GLU A 62 4.69 -5.31 10.52
CA GLU A 62 5.96 -6.04 10.62
C GLU A 62 5.78 -7.55 10.73
N HIS A 63 4.65 -8.03 11.24
CA HIS A 63 4.46 -9.43 11.59
C HIS A 63 3.37 -10.15 10.80
N ASN A 64 2.40 -9.44 10.25
CA ASN A 64 1.31 -10.07 9.51
C ASN A 64 1.73 -10.51 8.11
N GLU A 65 1.03 -11.52 7.60
CA GLU A 65 1.12 -11.87 6.19
C GLU A 65 0.87 -10.63 5.35
N ARG A 66 1.73 -10.40 4.38
CA ARG A 66 1.66 -9.20 3.56
C ARG A 66 2.28 -9.39 2.19
N ASN A 67 1.84 -8.58 1.24
CA ASN A 67 2.39 -8.57 -0.10
C ASN A 67 2.85 -7.15 -0.43
N ILE A 68 4.12 -7.01 -0.75
CA ILE A 68 4.75 -5.71 -1.00
C ILE A 68 4.89 -5.53 -2.51
N LEU A 69 4.29 -4.46 -3.02
CA LEU A 69 4.38 -4.06 -4.41
C LEU A 69 5.25 -2.82 -4.52
N VAL A 70 6.40 -2.93 -5.18
CA VAL A 70 7.30 -1.81 -5.43
C VAL A 70 7.06 -1.32 -6.85
N MET A 71 6.68 -0.06 -6.99
CA MET A 71 6.47 0.57 -8.29
C MET A 71 7.49 1.69 -8.51
N GLN A 72 7.84 1.91 -9.77
CA GLN A 72 8.71 3.00 -10.18
C GLN A 72 8.00 3.84 -11.24
N ASN A 73 7.92 5.16 -11.01
CA ASN A 73 7.36 6.08 -11.98
C ASN A 73 8.40 6.52 -13.02
N ASN A 74 8.00 7.39 -13.94
CA ASN A 74 8.88 7.89 -15.00
C ASN A 74 9.98 8.84 -14.51
N LYS A 75 9.93 9.26 -13.24
CA LYS A 75 10.97 10.07 -12.59
C LYS A 75 11.92 9.22 -11.75
N ASN A 76 11.88 7.90 -11.88
CA ASN A 76 12.67 6.95 -11.11
C ASN A 76 12.38 6.98 -9.59
N GLU A 77 11.21 7.48 -9.21
CA GLU A 77 10.79 7.45 -7.81
C GLU A 77 10.14 6.12 -7.48
N LYS A 78 10.40 5.61 -6.28
CA LYS A 78 9.81 4.36 -5.79
C LYS A 78 8.60 4.67 -4.92
N ILE A 79 7.48 4.05 -5.25
CA ILE A 79 6.28 4.06 -4.44
C ILE A 79 5.97 2.62 -4.06
N VAL A 80 5.75 2.37 -2.79
CA VAL A 80 5.54 1.02 -2.27
C VAL A 80 4.13 0.91 -1.73
N SER A 81 3.41 -0.12 -2.16
CA SER A 81 2.08 -0.45 -1.67
C SER A 81 2.15 -1.81 -0.97
N VAL A 82 1.71 -1.88 0.27
CA VAL A 82 1.74 -3.11 1.07
C VAL A 82 0.32 -3.53 1.41
N GLN A 83 -0.09 -4.69 0.90
CA GLN A 83 -1.33 -5.35 1.31
C GLN A 83 -1.04 -6.12 2.59
N ILE A 84 -1.74 -5.82 3.68
CA ILE A 84 -1.52 -6.44 4.99
C ILE A 84 -2.78 -7.17 5.42
N ALA A 85 -2.68 -8.48 5.62
CA ALA A 85 -3.78 -9.29 6.12
C ALA A 85 -4.14 -8.90 7.56
N GLY A 86 -5.39 -9.08 7.93
CA GLY A 86 -5.87 -8.84 9.27
C GLY A 86 -6.30 -10.12 9.98
N LEU A 87 -6.91 -9.96 11.14
CA LEU A 87 -7.37 -11.09 11.95
C LEU A 87 -8.44 -11.92 11.23
N VAL A 88 -9.33 -11.27 10.50
CA VAL A 88 -10.45 -11.90 9.79
C VAL A 88 -10.11 -12.12 8.32
N ALA A 89 -9.60 -11.10 7.66
CA ALA A 89 -9.26 -11.13 6.25
C ALA A 89 -7.84 -11.69 6.07
N ARG A 90 -7.74 -12.98 5.93
CA ARG A 90 -6.46 -13.70 5.89
C ARG A 90 -5.98 -14.00 4.50
N ARG A 91 -6.72 -13.56 3.46
CA ARG A 91 -6.35 -13.83 2.08
C ARG A 91 -6.02 -12.55 1.36
N ILE A 92 -4.84 -12.53 0.77
CA ILE A 92 -4.37 -11.46 -0.08
C ILE A 92 -4.24 -12.02 -1.50
N LEU A 93 -4.83 -11.33 -2.47
CA LEU A 93 -4.70 -11.70 -3.88
C LEU A 93 -3.98 -10.59 -4.62
N SER A 94 -2.98 -10.97 -5.41
CA SER A 94 -2.29 -10.10 -6.34
C SER A 94 -2.22 -10.82 -7.68
N PHE A 95 -2.64 -10.13 -8.75
CA PHE A 95 -2.70 -10.72 -10.09
C PHE A 95 -1.85 -9.96 -11.10
N VAL A 96 -0.82 -9.30 -10.62
CA VAL A 96 0.17 -8.62 -11.46
C VAL A 96 1.53 -9.26 -11.29
N GLU A 97 2.40 -9.03 -12.25
CA GLU A 97 3.74 -9.59 -12.27
C GLU A 97 4.79 -8.47 -12.33
N LYS A 98 6.01 -8.81 -11.92
CA LYS A 98 7.17 -7.93 -12.03
C LYS A 98 7.36 -7.51 -13.50
N SER A 99 7.77 -6.25 -13.69
CA SER A 99 7.99 -5.61 -14.99
C SER A 99 6.73 -5.25 -15.77
N THR A 100 5.55 -5.45 -15.17
CA THR A 100 4.28 -5.02 -15.78
C THR A 100 4.16 -3.50 -15.70
N SER A 101 3.76 -2.88 -16.81
CA SER A 101 3.41 -1.46 -16.83
C SER A 101 1.97 -1.30 -16.36
N MET A 102 1.74 -0.35 -15.45
CA MET A 102 0.42 -0.06 -14.92
C MET A 102 0.12 1.44 -14.99
N LYS A 103 -1.15 1.76 -15.15
CA LYS A 103 -1.65 3.12 -15.01
C LYS A 103 -2.20 3.31 -13.60
N ALA A 104 -2.10 4.53 -13.08
CA ALA A 104 -2.73 4.88 -11.81
C ALA A 104 -4.21 4.49 -11.84
N GLY A 105 -4.69 3.84 -10.79
CA GLY A 105 -6.05 3.36 -10.68
C GLY A 105 -6.33 1.98 -11.26
N GLU A 106 -5.39 1.37 -11.98
CA GLU A 106 -5.57 -0.01 -12.45
C GLU A 106 -5.59 -0.99 -11.28
N ARG A 107 -6.39 -2.04 -11.41
CA ARG A 107 -6.51 -3.07 -10.38
C ARG A 107 -5.27 -3.96 -10.35
N PHE A 108 -4.72 -4.19 -9.18
CA PHE A 108 -3.61 -5.12 -9.01
C PHE A 108 -3.89 -6.24 -8.01
N GLY A 109 -4.90 -6.12 -7.20
CA GLY A 109 -5.16 -7.13 -6.20
C GLY A 109 -6.50 -6.94 -5.51
N LEU A 110 -6.80 -7.87 -4.61
CA LEU A 110 -7.99 -7.87 -3.78
C LEU A 110 -7.60 -8.11 -2.34
N ILE A 111 -8.29 -7.44 -1.43
CA ILE A 111 -8.14 -7.63 0.01
C ILE A 111 -9.51 -7.48 0.67
N ARG A 112 -9.76 -8.21 1.75
CA ARG A 112 -11.06 -8.21 2.44
C ARG A 112 -11.05 -7.24 3.61
N PHE A 113 -12.24 -6.99 4.19
CA PHE A 113 -12.37 -6.14 5.36
C PHE A 113 -11.53 -6.67 6.54
N GLY A 114 -11.17 -5.79 7.46
CA GLY A 114 -10.32 -6.15 8.59
C GLY A 114 -8.82 -6.17 8.24
N SER A 115 -8.48 -5.84 7.02
CA SER A 115 -7.10 -5.74 6.53
C SER A 115 -6.69 -4.27 6.37
N ARG A 116 -5.48 -4.06 5.88
CA ARG A 116 -4.92 -2.72 5.72
C ARG A 116 -4.04 -2.64 4.48
N VAL A 117 -4.03 -1.49 3.83
CA VAL A 117 -3.07 -1.19 2.76
C VAL A 117 -2.26 0.03 3.19
N ASP A 118 -0.95 -0.11 3.20
CA ASP A 118 -0.03 0.99 3.45
C ASP A 118 0.63 1.42 2.14
N VAL A 119 0.63 2.72 1.87
CA VAL A 119 1.30 3.28 0.70
C VAL A 119 2.44 4.19 1.18
N TYR A 120 3.64 3.89 0.75
CA TYR A 120 4.86 4.67 1.07
C TYR A 120 5.28 5.44 -0.17
N MET A 121 5.61 6.71 0.03
CA MET A 121 6.03 7.60 -1.06
C MET A 121 7.05 8.62 -0.56
N PRO A 122 7.82 9.25 -1.46
CA PRO A 122 8.76 10.30 -1.07
C PRO A 122 8.06 11.42 -0.28
N LEU A 123 8.79 12.05 0.64
CA LEU A 123 8.24 13.12 1.50
C LEU A 123 7.71 14.33 0.75
N HIS A 124 8.20 14.59 -0.47
CA HIS A 124 7.70 15.71 -1.25
C HIS A 124 6.29 15.49 -1.81
N TYR A 125 5.75 14.27 -1.73
CA TYR A 125 4.35 14.01 -2.05
C TYR A 125 3.48 14.62 -0.97
N SER A 126 2.34 15.15 -1.35
CA SER A 126 1.34 15.66 -0.43
C SER A 126 0.04 14.90 -0.62
N THR A 127 -0.75 14.82 0.45
CA THR A 127 -2.05 14.17 0.40
C THR A 127 -3.13 15.14 0.86
N GLN A 128 -4.29 15.08 0.22
CA GLN A 128 -5.47 15.82 0.64
C GLN A 128 -6.26 15.08 1.71
N LEU A 129 -5.92 13.82 1.95
CA LEU A 129 -6.55 13.01 2.99
C LEU A 129 -6.07 13.44 4.37
N LYS A 130 -6.96 13.32 5.34
CA LYS A 130 -6.67 13.53 6.76
C LYS A 130 -6.93 12.23 7.51
N GLU A 131 -6.33 12.09 8.69
CA GLU A 131 -6.59 10.95 9.55
C GLU A 131 -8.09 10.82 9.83
N GLY A 132 -8.60 9.60 9.72
CA GLY A 132 -10.01 9.32 9.90
C GLY A 132 -10.85 9.41 8.63
N ASP A 133 -10.32 9.96 7.54
CA ASP A 133 -11.05 10.05 6.28
C ASP A 133 -11.34 8.65 5.73
N LYS A 134 -12.52 8.50 5.13
CA LYS A 134 -12.88 7.31 4.39
C LYS A 134 -12.38 7.43 2.96
N VAL A 135 -11.82 6.33 2.45
CA VAL A 135 -11.27 6.27 1.10
C VAL A 135 -12.11 5.31 0.27
N THR A 136 -12.56 5.77 -0.90
CA THR A 136 -13.26 4.92 -1.86
C THR A 136 -12.28 4.48 -2.94
N ALA A 137 -12.18 3.17 -3.15
CA ALA A 137 -11.24 2.60 -4.12
C ALA A 137 -11.48 3.17 -5.53
N GLY A 138 -10.42 3.66 -6.15
CA GLY A 138 -10.45 4.20 -7.50
C GLY A 138 -11.05 5.60 -7.64
N GLU A 139 -11.63 6.16 -6.58
CA GLU A 139 -12.28 7.47 -6.62
C GLU A 139 -11.52 8.54 -5.85
N SER A 140 -10.85 8.15 -4.76
CA SER A 140 -10.13 9.10 -3.91
C SER A 140 -8.69 9.27 -4.38
N ILE A 141 -8.24 10.52 -4.44
CA ILE A 141 -6.84 10.84 -4.69
C ILE A 141 -6.09 10.72 -3.37
N ILE A 142 -5.17 9.77 -3.29
CA ILE A 142 -4.42 9.50 -2.07
C ILE A 142 -3.34 10.54 -1.86
N ALA A 143 -2.56 10.86 -2.89
CA ALA A 143 -1.46 11.82 -2.80
C ALA A 143 -1.06 12.30 -4.19
N SER A 144 -0.39 13.44 -4.24
CA SER A 144 0.19 13.97 -5.47
C SER A 144 1.61 14.46 -5.23
N SER A 145 2.42 14.39 -6.28
CA SER A 145 3.78 14.92 -6.23
C SER A 145 3.75 16.44 -6.24
N SER A 146 4.54 17.06 -5.37
CA SER A 146 4.84 18.48 -5.51
C SER A 146 5.86 18.63 -6.62
N SER A 147 5.47 19.27 -7.67
CA SER A 147 6.37 19.56 -8.79
C SER A 147 7.27 20.76 -8.49
#